data_02e997f728fc4b0646f19dd4805676f0
#
_entry.id   02e997f728fc4b0646f19dd4805676f0
#
_cell.length_a   1.000
_cell.length_b   1.000
_cell.length_c   1.000
_cell.angle_alpha   90.00
_cell.angle_beta   90.00
_cell.angle_gamma   90.00
#
_symmetry.space_group_name_H-M   'P 1'
#
loop_
_entity.id
_entity.type
_entity.pdbx_description
1 polymer ?
#
loop_
_entity_poly.entity_id
_entity_poly.type
_entity_poly.pdbx_seq_one_letter_code
_entity_poly.pdbx_strand_id
1 'polypeptide(L)' 'MKKTYLYSARDTFTGKLVSDITSPGKRYWQRKEAAEEAIYKYNNKINYYGRSKRYGKLELVTWELVEVREV' A
#
# COMPACT_ATOMS: atom_id res chain seq x y z
N MET A 1 8.73 18.54 16.49
CA MET A 1 9.25 17.85 15.30
C MET A 1 8.13 17.16 14.55
N LYS A 2 8.07 17.39 13.26
CA LYS A 2 7.08 16.70 12.43
C LYS A 2 7.56 15.29 12.13
N LYS A 3 6.71 14.31 12.40
CA LYS A 3 6.95 12.94 11.97
C LYS A 3 6.40 12.76 10.56
N THR A 4 7.16 12.08 9.74
CA THR A 4 6.75 11.78 8.38
C THR A 4 6.40 10.30 8.28
N TYR A 5 5.26 10.02 7.65
CA TYR A 5 4.80 8.66 7.48
C TYR A 5 4.64 8.33 6.00
N LEU A 6 4.87 7.08 5.68
CA LEU A 6 4.50 6.49 4.41
C LEU A 6 3.55 5.34 4.66
N TYR A 7 2.77 5.00 3.66
CA TYR A 7 1.77 3.96 3.74
C TYR A 7 1.97 2.96 2.62
N SER A 8 1.71 1.71 2.89
CA SER A 8 1.83 0.66 1.89
C SER A 8 0.74 -0.39 2.09
N ALA A 9 0.57 -1.23 1.08
CA ALA A 9 -0.35 -2.36 1.13
C ALA A 9 0.45 -3.64 1.31
N ARG A 10 0.00 -4.49 2.23
CA ARG A 10 0.60 -5.80 2.48
C ARG A 10 -0.40 -6.88 2.19
N ASP A 11 0.05 -7.91 1.48
CA ASP A 11 -0.73 -9.13 1.29
C ASP A 11 -0.73 -9.90 2.62
N THR A 12 -1.92 -10.08 3.20
CA THR A 12 -2.04 -10.79 4.49
C THR A 12 -1.73 -12.27 4.36
N PHE A 13 -1.78 -12.82 3.15
CA PHE A 13 -1.50 -14.22 2.92
C PHE A 13 0.00 -14.51 2.89
N THR A 14 0.77 -13.67 2.19
CA THR A 14 2.23 -13.88 2.03
C THR A 14 3.07 -13.03 2.97
N GLY A 15 2.49 -11.98 3.55
CA GLY A 15 3.22 -11.02 4.37
C GLY A 15 4.07 -10.04 3.58
N LYS A 16 4.00 -10.06 2.26
CA LYS A 16 4.82 -9.20 1.40
C LYS A 16 4.09 -7.94 1.00
N LEU A 17 4.84 -6.86 0.82
CA LEU A 17 4.30 -5.63 0.27
C LEU A 17 3.98 -5.81 -1.21
N VAL A 18 2.91 -5.17 -1.65
CA VAL A 18 2.49 -5.22 -3.05
C VAL A 18 2.64 -3.84 -3.69
N SER A 19 2.87 -3.81 -5.01
CA SER A 19 3.14 -2.56 -5.71
C SER A 19 2.37 -2.41 -7.01
N ASP A 20 1.53 -3.35 -7.37
CA ASP A 20 0.89 -3.38 -8.68
C ASP A 20 -0.63 -3.31 -8.61
N ILE A 21 -1.18 -2.75 -7.54
CA ILE A 21 -2.63 -2.59 -7.39
C ILE A 21 -3.16 -1.27 -7.94
N THR A 22 -2.27 -0.39 -8.39
CA THR A 22 -2.62 0.87 -9.02
C THR A 22 -1.92 1.00 -10.37
N SER A 23 -2.35 1.94 -11.20
CA SER A 23 -1.73 2.24 -12.49
C SER A 23 -1.38 3.73 -12.53
N PRO A 24 -0.09 4.10 -12.53
CA PRO A 24 1.07 3.21 -12.38
C PRO A 24 1.16 2.59 -10.99
N GLY A 25 1.85 1.46 -10.88
CA GLY A 25 2.01 0.77 -9.62
C GLY A 25 2.77 1.60 -8.59
N LYS A 26 2.30 1.58 -7.37
CA LYS A 26 2.95 2.26 -6.25
C LYS A 26 3.17 1.29 -5.10
N ARG A 27 4.38 1.33 -4.54
CA ARG A 27 4.68 0.58 -3.33
C ARG A 27 4.35 1.39 -2.08
N TYR A 28 4.48 2.71 -2.15
CA TYR A 28 4.24 3.61 -1.03
C TYR A 28 3.34 4.76 -1.45
N TRP A 29 2.53 5.20 -0.52
CA TRP A 29 1.70 6.41 -0.67
C TRP A 29 2.08 7.39 0.43
N GLN A 30 2.10 8.67 0.09
CA GLN A 30 2.35 9.73 1.07
C GLN A 30 1.08 10.06 1.85
N ARG A 31 -0.07 9.78 1.28
CA ARG A 31 -1.36 10.11 1.89
C ARG A 31 -2.05 8.82 2.31
N LYS A 32 -2.47 8.79 3.57
CA LYS A 32 -3.15 7.63 4.12
C LYS A 32 -4.43 7.30 3.35
N GLU A 33 -5.20 8.34 3.02
CA GLU A 33 -6.48 8.16 2.31
C GLU A 33 -6.29 7.53 0.94
N ALA A 34 -5.24 7.90 0.24
CA ALA A 34 -4.95 7.32 -1.07
C ALA A 34 -4.61 5.84 -0.96
N ALA A 35 -3.83 5.46 0.03
CA ALA A 35 -3.49 4.06 0.28
C ALA A 35 -4.74 3.26 0.68
N GLU A 36 -5.54 3.80 1.57
CA GLU A 36 -6.77 3.13 2.03
C GLU A 36 -7.74 2.92 0.87
N GLU A 37 -7.87 3.92 0.00
CA GLU A 37 -8.75 3.81 -1.17
C GLU A 37 -8.27 2.71 -2.13
N ALA A 38 -6.98 2.67 -2.41
CA ALA A 38 -6.41 1.64 -3.28
C ALA A 38 -6.64 0.24 -2.71
N ILE A 39 -6.41 0.07 -1.41
CA ILE A 39 -6.62 -1.20 -0.72
C ILE A 39 -8.10 -1.59 -0.74
N TYR A 40 -8.98 -0.63 -0.47
CA TYR A 40 -10.42 -0.88 -0.48
C TYR A 40 -10.90 -1.35 -1.85
N LYS A 41 -10.47 -0.65 -2.91
CA LYS A 41 -10.84 -1.03 -4.28
C LYS A 41 -10.35 -2.42 -4.62
N TYR A 42 -9.14 -2.76 -4.24
CA TYR A 42 -8.61 -4.09 -4.49
C TYR A 42 -9.40 -5.16 -3.74
N ASN A 43 -9.60 -4.96 -2.43
CA ASN A 43 -10.28 -5.96 -1.60
C ASN A 43 -11.73 -6.17 -2.03
N ASN A 44 -12.37 -5.15 -2.57
CA ASN A 44 -13.78 -5.21 -2.98
C ASN A 44 -13.95 -5.37 -4.50
N LYS A 45 -12.85 -5.56 -5.22
CA LYS A 45 -12.84 -5.75 -6.69
C LYS A 45 -13.50 -4.60 -7.45
N ILE A 46 -13.44 -3.38 -6.93
CA ILE A 46 -14.01 -2.21 -7.59
C ILE A 46 -13.03 -1.74 -8.66
N ASN A 47 -13.52 -1.54 -9.90
CA ASN A 47 -12.71 -1.12 -11.05
C ASN A 47 -11.52 -2.02 -11.34
N TYR A 48 -11.68 -3.31 -11.15
CA TYR A 48 -10.60 -4.28 -11.27
C TYR A 48 -10.41 -4.82 -12.70
N TYR A 49 -11.10 -4.27 -13.67
CA TYR A 49 -10.92 -4.52 -15.13
C TYR A 49 -10.68 -5.99 -15.51
N GLY A 50 -11.35 -6.92 -14.85
CA GLY A 50 -11.27 -8.32 -15.19
C GLY A 50 -9.96 -9.03 -14.88
N ARG A 51 -9.01 -8.37 -14.24
CA ARG A 51 -7.76 -9.01 -13.83
C ARG A 51 -8.00 -10.00 -12.70
N SER A 52 -7.31 -11.13 -12.76
CA SER A 52 -7.35 -12.10 -11.67
C SER A 52 -6.77 -11.50 -10.40
N LYS A 53 -7.42 -11.76 -9.29
CA LYS A 53 -6.93 -11.33 -7.98
C LYS A 53 -5.72 -12.18 -7.63
N ARG A 54 -4.53 -11.56 -7.55
CA ARG A 54 -3.27 -12.25 -7.31
C ARG A 54 -2.94 -12.41 -5.84
N TYR A 55 -3.49 -11.53 -5.01
CA TYR A 55 -3.13 -11.47 -3.60
C TYR A 55 -4.32 -11.82 -2.75
N GLY A 56 -4.05 -12.18 -1.51
CA GLY A 56 -5.09 -12.28 -0.50
C GLY A 56 -5.62 -10.90 -0.14
N LYS A 57 -6.31 -10.83 0.99
CA LYS A 57 -6.80 -9.56 1.49
C LYS A 57 -5.61 -8.66 1.81
N LEU A 58 -5.66 -7.42 1.34
CA LEU A 58 -4.61 -6.44 1.62
C LEU A 58 -4.92 -5.68 2.89
N GLU A 59 -3.85 -5.32 3.60
CA GLU A 59 -3.94 -4.49 4.80
C GLU A 59 -3.05 -3.26 4.65
N LEU A 60 -3.41 -2.19 5.37
CA LEU A 60 -2.63 -0.97 5.40
C LEU A 60 -1.46 -1.13 6.35
N VAL A 61 -0.28 -0.73 5.89
CA VAL A 61 0.92 -0.66 6.74
C VAL A 61 1.36 0.80 6.81
N THR A 62 1.57 1.28 8.01
CA THR A 62 2.07 2.62 8.24
C THR A 62 3.54 2.55 8.63
N TRP A 63 4.37 3.32 7.94
CA TRP A 63 5.80 3.41 8.18
C TRP A 63 6.13 4.78 8.71
N GLU A 64 6.88 4.85 9.80
CA GLU A 64 7.46 6.11 10.27
C GLU A 64 8.85 6.26 9.67
N LEU A 65 9.09 7.41 9.04
CA LEU A 65 10.41 7.69 8.46
C LEU A 65 11.33 8.27 9.54
N VAL A 66 12.48 7.68 9.66
CA VAL A 66 13.51 8.13 10.61
C VAL A 66 14.73 8.51 9.81
N GLU A 67 15.19 9.74 10.01
CA GLU A 67 16.42 10.19 9.39
C GLU A 67 17.60 9.49 10.03
N VAL A 68 18.41 8.82 9.21
CA VAL A 68 19.65 8.21 9.67
C VAL A 68 20.80 9.11 9.23
N ARG A 69 21.51 9.65 10.19
CA ARG A 69 22.68 10.47 9.91
C ARG A 69 23.91 9.59 9.87
N GLU A 70 24.59 9.65 8.75
CA GLU A 70 25.90 9.04 8.63
C GLU A 70 26.95 10.06 9.08
N VAL A 71 27.85 9.60 9.90
CA VAL A 71 28.93 10.43 10.42
C VAL A 71 30.16 10.26 9.55
#